data_9b4cbd531b5c061487a72edca080e7b5
#
_entry.id   9b4cbd531b5c061487a72edca080e7b5
#
_cell.length_a   1.000
_cell.length_b   1.000
_cell.length_c   1.000
_cell.angle_alpha   90.00
_cell.angle_beta   90.00
_cell.angle_gamma   90.00
#
_symmetry.space_group_name_H-M   'P 1'
#
loop_
_entity.id
_entity.type
_entity.pdbx_description
1 polymer ?
#
loop_
_entity_poly.entity_id
_entity_poly.type
_entity_poly.pdbx_seq_one_letter_code
_entity_poly.pdbx_strand_id
1 'polypeptide(L)'
;MRITALSLLICALLLGGCKAGSSAELVEATPQSPSAAIPLDLEVKGSVFEVIQGGYGFEAPAGSDVSITASGALISALDSSLLFSLNGINAMSNEKSDEEILDTLLTSLFSGEQSSYKQSELITSSVEGYEGAAYDFTGKFLGSQVEGRALVIKPEAKRYVSIVAMALVEENPDLWKTTGKDAFNYLLSRYQILPAEALASAELCPISPNANYGFYPDEAVKVGGGLLSGPLRERAYLDNLLGSNGEPVTYEWVRSVETPDSIVDEYTLTVGEKKLTLYLDQYSFGIINAPRGLGCMGAFPISEP
;
A
#
# COMPACT_ATOMS: atom_id res chain seq x y z
N MET A 1 -21.25 6.56 2.68
CA MET A 1 -21.42 5.11 2.76
C MET A 1 -20.91 4.34 1.52
N ARG A 2 -20.08 4.94 0.68
CA ARG A 2 -19.51 4.33 -0.55
C ARG A 2 -18.01 3.99 -0.45
N ILE A 3 -17.31 4.49 0.56
CA ILE A 3 -15.83 4.51 0.62
C ILE A 3 -15.23 3.21 1.15
N THR A 4 -15.87 2.52 2.10
CA THR A 4 -15.37 1.26 2.67
C THR A 4 -15.39 0.08 1.68
N ALA A 5 -16.25 0.11 0.66
CA ALA A 5 -16.29 -0.93 -0.36
C ALA A 5 -15.14 -0.81 -1.38
N LEU A 6 -14.61 0.40 -1.60
CA LEU A 6 -13.55 0.66 -2.58
C LEU A 6 -12.22 0.06 -2.15
N SER A 7 -11.83 0.24 -0.89
CA SER A 7 -10.56 -0.28 -0.35
C SER A 7 -10.49 -1.82 -0.34
N LEU A 8 -11.62 -2.48 -0.06
CA LEU A 8 -11.70 -3.95 -0.03
C LEU A 8 -11.64 -4.59 -1.42
N LEU A 9 -12.15 -3.91 -2.44
CA LEU A 9 -12.22 -4.49 -3.79
C LEU A 9 -10.89 -4.39 -4.55
N ILE A 10 -10.13 -3.33 -4.34
CA ILE A 10 -8.80 -3.16 -4.98
C ILE A 10 -7.81 -4.21 -4.44
N CYS A 11 -7.87 -4.57 -3.15
CA CYS A 11 -7.10 -5.69 -2.60
C CYS A 11 -7.50 -7.05 -3.20
N ALA A 12 -8.80 -7.27 -3.51
CA ALA A 12 -9.28 -8.52 -4.08
C ALA A 12 -8.86 -8.71 -5.55
N LEU A 13 -8.61 -7.64 -6.29
CA LEU A 13 -8.14 -7.70 -7.67
C LEU A 13 -6.65 -8.04 -7.78
N LEU A 14 -5.88 -7.82 -6.72
CA LEU A 14 -4.45 -8.14 -6.66
C LEU A 14 -4.17 -9.59 -6.22
N LEU A 15 -5.14 -10.25 -5.58
CA LEU A 15 -5.03 -11.63 -5.08
C LEU A 15 -6.03 -12.49 -5.84
N GLY A 16 -5.62 -13.15 -6.91
CA GLY A 16 -6.43 -14.10 -7.66
C GLY A 16 -7.12 -15.12 -6.75
N GLY A 17 -8.41 -14.93 -6.50
CA GLY A 17 -9.39 -15.91 -6.10
C GLY A 17 -9.44 -16.34 -4.63
N CYS A 18 -10.40 -15.78 -3.88
CA CYS A 18 -11.06 -16.49 -2.78
C CYS A 18 -12.53 -16.11 -2.72
N LYS A 19 -13.42 -17.08 -2.98
CA LYS A 19 -14.85 -16.97 -2.68
C LYS A 19 -15.06 -17.19 -1.18
N ALA A 20 -15.63 -16.20 -0.49
CA ALA A 20 -16.26 -16.45 0.81
C ALA A 20 -17.54 -15.63 0.92
N GLY A 21 -18.66 -16.32 0.98
CA GLY A 21 -19.93 -15.73 1.34
C GLY A 21 -20.08 -15.67 2.86
N SER A 22 -20.45 -14.50 3.38
CA SER A 22 -21.03 -14.39 4.71
C SER A 22 -21.94 -13.16 4.74
N SER A 23 -23.19 -13.39 5.13
CA SER A 23 -24.18 -12.35 5.36
C SER A 23 -23.89 -11.69 6.70
N ALA A 24 -23.56 -10.40 6.70
CA ALA A 24 -23.45 -9.59 7.90
C ALA A 24 -24.65 -8.66 8.04
N GLU A 25 -25.21 -8.63 9.22
CA GLU A 25 -26.35 -7.84 9.66
C GLU A 25 -25.97 -6.34 9.64
N LEU A 26 -26.84 -5.53 9.03
CA LEU A 26 -26.66 -4.07 8.92
C LEU A 26 -26.88 -3.40 10.28
N VAL A 27 -25.82 -2.91 10.89
CA VAL A 27 -25.88 -1.92 11.97
C VAL A 27 -26.01 -0.53 11.34
N GLU A 28 -27.09 0.15 11.65
CA GLU A 28 -27.40 1.51 11.19
C GLU A 28 -26.40 2.50 11.80
N ALA A 29 -25.41 2.95 11.00
CA ALA A 29 -24.43 3.94 11.44
C ALA A 29 -25.04 5.35 11.38
N THR A 30 -24.92 6.07 12.47
CA THR A 30 -25.26 7.50 12.58
C THR A 30 -24.48 8.29 11.51
N PRO A 31 -25.09 9.25 10.78
CA PRO A 31 -24.39 10.04 9.79
C PRO A 31 -23.33 10.90 10.47
N GLN A 32 -22.07 10.56 10.27
CA GLN A 32 -20.94 11.44 10.60
C GLN A 32 -20.98 12.64 9.66
N SER A 33 -20.84 13.84 10.21
CA SER A 33 -20.59 15.06 9.42
C SER A 33 -19.40 14.82 8.47
N PRO A 34 -19.45 15.33 7.23
CA PRO A 34 -18.34 15.20 6.33
C PRO A 34 -17.09 15.79 6.99
N SER A 35 -16.12 14.95 7.27
CA SER A 35 -14.77 15.39 7.67
C SER A 35 -14.23 16.22 6.52
N ALA A 36 -13.75 17.42 6.80
CA ALA A 36 -13.10 18.23 5.78
C ALA A 36 -11.89 17.43 5.25
N ALA A 37 -11.81 17.24 3.92
CA ALA A 37 -10.71 16.56 3.29
C ALA A 37 -9.37 17.14 3.76
N ILE A 38 -8.44 16.29 4.20
CA ILE A 38 -7.10 16.73 4.58
C ILE A 38 -6.41 17.18 3.28
N PRO A 39 -5.94 18.45 3.19
CA PRO A 39 -5.27 18.92 1.99
C PRO A 39 -4.00 18.13 1.75
N LEU A 40 -3.77 17.71 0.49
CA LEU A 40 -2.54 17.08 0.07
C LEU A 40 -1.44 18.14 0.00
N ASP A 41 -0.43 18.03 0.86
CA ASP A 41 0.69 18.97 0.92
C ASP A 41 1.95 18.32 0.33
N LEU A 42 2.32 18.73 -0.89
CA LEU A 42 3.50 18.22 -1.60
C LEU A 42 4.80 18.93 -1.19
N GLU A 43 4.75 19.96 -0.35
CA GLU A 43 5.93 20.64 0.19
C GLU A 43 6.42 20.00 1.50
N VAL A 44 5.53 19.27 2.19
CA VAL A 44 5.86 18.55 3.42
C VAL A 44 6.38 17.15 3.07
N LYS A 45 7.50 16.75 3.69
CA LYS A 45 8.06 15.40 3.52
C LYS A 45 7.03 14.36 3.94
N GLY A 46 6.77 13.42 3.06
CA GLY A 46 5.86 12.31 3.28
C GLY A 46 6.52 11.13 4.00
N SER A 47 5.77 10.03 4.10
CA SER A 47 6.28 8.77 4.66
C SER A 47 7.01 7.96 3.59
N VAL A 48 8.17 7.43 3.95
CA VAL A 48 9.00 6.59 3.05
C VAL A 48 8.71 5.12 3.33
N PHE A 49 8.54 4.35 2.26
CA PHE A 49 8.28 2.91 2.28
C PHE A 49 9.19 2.18 1.30
N GLU A 50 9.59 0.96 1.66
CA GLU A 50 10.30 0.04 0.77
C GLU A 50 9.50 -1.26 0.63
N VAL A 51 8.99 -1.51 -0.59
CA VAL A 51 8.25 -2.74 -0.92
C VAL A 51 9.22 -3.70 -1.59
N ILE A 52 10.01 -4.41 -0.79
CA ILE A 52 11.16 -5.17 -1.26
C ILE A 52 10.76 -6.29 -2.21
N GLN A 53 9.71 -7.05 -1.91
CA GLN A 53 9.21 -8.08 -2.84
C GLN A 53 8.65 -7.50 -4.14
N GLY A 54 8.17 -6.25 -4.10
CA GLY A 54 7.81 -5.47 -5.29
C GLY A 54 9.01 -4.90 -6.04
N GLY A 55 10.15 -4.80 -5.39
CA GLY A 55 11.39 -4.28 -5.95
C GLY A 55 11.42 -2.76 -6.11
N TYR A 56 10.75 -2.02 -5.23
CA TYR A 56 10.72 -0.56 -5.27
C TYR A 56 10.57 0.06 -3.88
N GLY A 57 10.99 1.32 -3.77
CA GLY A 57 10.70 2.22 -2.67
C GLY A 57 9.97 3.46 -3.15
N PHE A 58 9.30 4.17 -2.25
CA PHE A 58 8.61 5.41 -2.58
C PHE A 58 8.40 6.26 -1.32
N GLU A 59 8.19 7.56 -1.53
CA GLU A 59 7.70 8.48 -0.51
C GLU A 59 6.25 8.85 -0.86
N ALA A 60 5.30 8.49 0.00
CA ALA A 60 3.89 8.85 -0.19
C ALA A 60 3.69 10.33 0.12
N PRO A 61 2.83 11.06 -0.62
CA PRO A 61 2.50 12.45 -0.30
C PRO A 61 1.98 12.60 1.13
N ALA A 62 2.35 13.68 1.81
CA ALA A 62 1.85 13.97 3.15
C ALA A 62 0.32 14.09 3.16
N GLY A 63 -0.33 13.52 4.18
CA GLY A 63 -1.80 13.46 4.26
C GLY A 63 -2.44 12.30 3.49
N SER A 64 -1.64 11.37 2.96
CA SER A 64 -2.13 10.15 2.32
C SER A 64 -2.24 9.00 3.32
N ASP A 65 -3.24 8.14 3.12
CA ASP A 65 -3.30 6.81 3.72
C ASP A 65 -2.57 5.80 2.84
N VAL A 66 -1.76 4.93 3.44
CA VAL A 66 -0.98 3.91 2.72
C VAL A 66 -1.30 2.52 3.26
N SER A 67 -1.60 1.59 2.37
CA SER A 67 -1.75 0.17 2.66
C SER A 67 -0.72 -0.61 1.83
N ILE A 68 0.04 -1.48 2.48
CA ILE A 68 1.13 -2.24 1.85
C ILE A 68 0.76 -3.71 1.78
N THR A 69 1.05 -4.34 0.65
CA THR A 69 1.01 -5.80 0.45
C THR A 69 2.41 -6.33 0.16
N ALA A 70 2.56 -7.64 0.00
CA ALA A 70 3.87 -8.25 -0.29
C ALA A 70 4.62 -7.61 -1.48
N SER A 71 3.92 -7.32 -2.57
CA SER A 71 4.51 -6.78 -3.80
C SER A 71 3.92 -5.47 -4.26
N GLY A 72 2.97 -4.91 -3.49
CA GLY A 72 2.21 -3.74 -3.87
C GLY A 72 1.96 -2.73 -2.75
N ALA A 73 1.53 -1.54 -3.13
CA ALA A 73 1.06 -0.50 -2.25
C ALA A 73 -0.18 0.17 -2.83
N LEU A 74 -1.12 0.52 -1.96
CA LEU A 74 -2.25 1.38 -2.27
C LEU A 74 -2.11 2.67 -1.47
N ILE A 75 -2.12 3.81 -2.16
CA ILE A 75 -2.10 5.13 -1.56
C ILE A 75 -3.44 5.78 -1.82
N SER A 76 -4.08 6.29 -0.79
CA SER A 76 -5.35 7.01 -0.85
C SER A 76 -5.18 8.39 -0.26
N ALA A 77 -5.61 9.41 -0.97
CA ALA A 77 -5.53 10.81 -0.55
C ALA A 77 -6.83 11.55 -0.85
N LEU A 78 -7.04 12.70 -0.22
CA LEU A 78 -8.21 13.56 -0.42
C LEU A 78 -9.54 12.78 -0.23
N ASP A 79 -9.70 12.12 0.91
CA ASP A 79 -10.86 11.27 1.23
C ASP A 79 -11.14 10.20 0.15
N SER A 80 -10.08 9.60 -0.37
CA SER A 80 -10.10 8.60 -1.45
C SER A 80 -10.54 9.13 -2.82
N SER A 81 -10.56 10.44 -3.02
CA SER A 81 -10.79 11.02 -4.36
C SER A 81 -9.57 10.92 -5.26
N LEU A 82 -8.38 10.66 -4.70
CA LEU A 82 -7.13 10.43 -5.43
C LEU A 82 -6.51 9.11 -4.94
N LEU A 83 -6.28 8.19 -5.86
CA LEU A 83 -5.81 6.83 -5.58
C LEU A 83 -4.56 6.51 -6.40
N PHE A 84 -3.59 5.83 -5.76
CA PHE A 84 -2.44 5.26 -6.45
C PHE A 84 -2.33 3.78 -6.10
N SER A 85 -2.13 2.95 -7.10
CA SER A 85 -1.83 1.53 -6.95
C SER A 85 -0.44 1.27 -7.53
N LEU A 86 0.47 0.83 -6.68
CA LEU A 86 1.85 0.49 -7.04
C LEU A 86 2.01 -1.01 -6.95
N ASN A 87 2.62 -1.62 -7.96
CA ASN A 87 2.89 -3.06 -7.95
C ASN A 87 4.24 -3.35 -8.60
N GLY A 88 4.91 -4.39 -8.12
CA GLY A 88 6.12 -4.89 -8.72
C GLY A 88 6.10 -6.40 -8.90
N ILE A 89 6.67 -6.86 -9.99
CA ILE A 89 6.91 -8.28 -10.26
C ILE A 89 8.38 -8.45 -10.60
N ASN A 90 9.08 -9.25 -9.81
CA ASN A 90 10.53 -9.44 -9.93
C ASN A 90 10.92 -10.65 -10.76
N ALA A 91 10.00 -11.56 -11.07
CA ALA A 91 10.26 -12.76 -11.86
C ALA A 91 9.05 -13.13 -12.71
N MET A 92 8.96 -12.58 -13.91
CA MET A 92 7.97 -13.02 -14.90
C MET A 92 8.38 -14.32 -15.53
N SER A 93 7.40 -15.22 -15.77
CA SER A 93 7.63 -16.46 -16.50
C SER A 93 8.07 -16.21 -17.95
N ASN A 94 7.45 -15.20 -18.60
CA ASN A 94 7.75 -14.78 -19.96
C ASN A 94 7.96 -13.27 -20.00
N GLU A 95 8.82 -12.81 -20.89
CA GLU A 95 8.96 -11.41 -21.19
C GLU A 95 7.70 -10.90 -21.93
N LYS A 96 7.18 -9.73 -21.53
CA LYS A 96 6.07 -9.03 -22.17
C LYS A 96 6.51 -7.64 -22.60
N SER A 97 5.87 -7.10 -23.62
CA SER A 97 6.02 -5.69 -23.98
C SER A 97 5.37 -4.78 -22.93
N ASP A 98 5.79 -3.53 -22.88
CA ASP A 98 5.21 -2.53 -21.98
C ASP A 98 3.71 -2.33 -22.28
N GLU A 99 3.34 -2.34 -23.55
CA GLU A 99 1.95 -2.27 -24.01
C GLU A 99 1.12 -3.44 -23.48
N GLU A 100 1.60 -4.68 -23.62
CA GLU A 100 0.90 -5.88 -23.11
C GLU A 100 0.70 -5.84 -21.58
N ILE A 101 1.68 -5.29 -20.86
CA ILE A 101 1.57 -5.14 -19.39
C ILE A 101 0.53 -4.08 -19.05
N LEU A 102 0.58 -2.91 -19.70
CA LEU A 102 -0.37 -1.82 -19.47
C LEU A 102 -1.79 -2.22 -19.83
N ASP A 103 -2.00 -2.90 -20.95
CA ASP A 103 -3.31 -3.41 -21.37
C ASP A 103 -3.86 -4.43 -20.38
N THR A 104 -3.01 -5.36 -19.90
CA THR A 104 -3.39 -6.33 -18.87
C THR A 104 -3.79 -5.62 -17.59
N LEU A 105 -3.03 -4.60 -17.17
CA LEU A 105 -3.25 -3.83 -15.96
C LEU A 105 -4.58 -3.07 -16.01
N LEU A 106 -4.83 -2.31 -17.09
CA LEU A 106 -6.07 -1.54 -17.24
C LEU A 106 -7.28 -2.46 -17.42
N THR A 107 -7.16 -3.53 -18.21
CA THR A 107 -8.24 -4.52 -18.38
C THR A 107 -8.61 -5.16 -17.05
N SER A 108 -7.62 -5.52 -16.22
CA SER A 108 -7.84 -6.08 -14.89
C SER A 108 -8.50 -5.07 -13.96
N LEU A 109 -8.01 -3.82 -13.94
CA LEU A 109 -8.55 -2.74 -13.10
C LEU A 109 -10.01 -2.44 -13.42
N PHE A 110 -10.37 -2.42 -14.71
CA PHE A 110 -11.72 -2.11 -15.18
C PHE A 110 -12.58 -3.34 -15.52
N SER A 111 -12.23 -4.53 -15.00
CA SER A 111 -12.96 -5.78 -15.27
C SER A 111 -14.30 -5.89 -14.54
N GLY A 112 -14.58 -5.03 -13.54
CA GLY A 112 -15.80 -5.06 -12.74
C GLY A 112 -17.05 -4.60 -13.52
N GLU A 113 -18.23 -5.04 -13.05
CA GLU A 113 -19.50 -4.46 -13.50
C GLU A 113 -19.50 -2.94 -13.25
N GLN A 114 -20.10 -2.18 -14.16
CA GLN A 114 -20.12 -0.70 -14.14
C GLN A 114 -18.74 -0.04 -14.31
N SER A 115 -17.75 -0.77 -14.81
CA SER A 115 -16.44 -0.24 -15.12
C SER A 115 -16.23 -0.20 -16.63
N SER A 116 -15.56 0.84 -17.14
CA SER A 116 -15.16 1.00 -18.53
C SER A 116 -14.07 2.05 -18.65
N TYR A 117 -13.22 1.96 -19.65
CA TYR A 117 -12.17 2.96 -19.87
C TYR A 117 -11.91 3.21 -21.35
N LYS A 118 -11.24 4.33 -21.60
CA LYS A 118 -10.58 4.68 -22.87
C LYS A 118 -9.17 5.13 -22.54
N GLN A 119 -8.19 4.62 -23.25
CA GLN A 119 -6.79 4.98 -23.12
C GLN A 119 -6.33 5.89 -24.26
N SER A 120 -5.27 6.65 -24.01
CA SER A 120 -4.55 7.45 -25.01
C SER A 120 -3.71 6.56 -25.93
N GLU A 121 -3.00 7.17 -26.88
CA GLU A 121 -1.83 6.54 -27.49
C GLU A 121 -0.74 6.28 -26.42
N LEU A 122 0.15 5.32 -26.72
CA LEU A 122 1.25 4.96 -25.84
C LEU A 122 2.22 6.15 -25.71
N ILE A 123 2.55 6.49 -24.46
CA ILE A 123 3.46 7.59 -24.11
C ILE A 123 4.75 6.98 -23.61
N THR A 124 5.89 7.31 -24.22
CA THR A 124 7.20 6.98 -23.67
C THR A 124 7.43 7.76 -22.39
N SER A 125 7.92 7.08 -21.36
CA SER A 125 8.20 7.66 -20.04
C SER A 125 9.51 7.13 -19.50
N SER A 126 10.02 7.76 -18.44
CA SER A 126 11.20 7.26 -17.72
C SER A 126 11.12 7.62 -16.24
N VAL A 127 11.65 6.75 -15.37
CA VAL A 127 11.78 6.96 -13.94
C VAL A 127 13.15 6.49 -13.51
N GLU A 128 13.92 7.32 -12.81
CA GLU A 128 15.29 7.03 -12.37
C GLU A 128 16.26 6.56 -13.49
N GLY A 129 16.01 6.98 -14.73
CA GLY A 129 16.82 6.57 -15.88
C GLY A 129 16.41 5.23 -16.51
N TYR A 130 15.41 4.53 -15.95
CA TYR A 130 14.81 3.37 -16.58
C TYR A 130 13.74 3.81 -17.57
N GLU A 131 13.75 3.22 -18.77
CA GLU A 131 12.71 3.45 -19.76
C GLU A 131 11.43 2.72 -19.39
N GLY A 132 10.30 3.30 -19.81
CA GLY A 132 8.98 2.75 -19.58
C GLY A 132 7.94 3.37 -20.52
N ALA A 133 6.71 2.94 -20.33
CA ALA A 133 5.58 3.43 -21.11
C ALA A 133 4.38 3.74 -20.23
N ALA A 134 3.51 4.62 -20.72
CA ALA A 134 2.32 5.02 -19.99
C ALA A 134 1.12 5.18 -20.91
N TYR A 135 -0.08 5.03 -20.35
CA TYR A 135 -1.34 5.49 -20.92
C TYR A 135 -1.99 6.52 -20.00
N ASP A 136 -2.45 7.62 -20.55
CA ASP A 136 -3.50 8.41 -19.89
C ASP A 136 -4.84 7.70 -20.15
N PHE A 137 -5.72 7.68 -19.17
CA PHE A 137 -7.03 7.06 -19.32
C PHE A 137 -8.14 7.89 -18.69
N THR A 138 -9.34 7.72 -19.23
CA THR A 138 -10.60 8.22 -18.68
C THR A 138 -11.60 7.10 -18.66
N GLY A 139 -12.54 7.11 -17.72
CA GLY A 139 -13.53 6.05 -17.69
C GLY A 139 -14.48 6.08 -16.51
N LYS A 140 -15.04 4.91 -16.22
CA LYS A 140 -15.83 4.65 -15.02
C LYS A 140 -15.17 3.53 -14.23
N PHE A 141 -14.94 3.77 -12.96
CA PHE A 141 -14.46 2.77 -12.03
C PHE A 141 -15.50 2.59 -10.91
N LEU A 142 -16.09 1.39 -10.83
CA LEU A 142 -17.18 1.07 -9.91
C LEU A 142 -18.35 2.07 -9.96
N GLY A 143 -18.66 2.55 -11.16
CA GLY A 143 -19.73 3.51 -11.41
C GLY A 143 -19.34 4.99 -11.33
N SER A 144 -18.22 5.34 -10.73
CA SER A 144 -17.73 6.72 -10.61
C SER A 144 -16.84 7.11 -11.79
N GLN A 145 -16.94 8.35 -12.26
CA GLN A 145 -16.08 8.89 -13.32
C GLN A 145 -14.64 9.05 -12.82
N VAL A 146 -13.69 8.59 -13.62
CA VAL A 146 -12.25 8.65 -13.30
C VAL A 146 -11.45 9.21 -14.47
N GLU A 147 -10.37 9.91 -14.13
CA GLU A 147 -9.28 10.29 -15.03
C GLU A 147 -7.95 9.93 -14.36
N GLY A 148 -6.97 9.44 -15.12
CA GLY A 148 -5.73 8.97 -14.53
C GLY A 148 -4.64 8.62 -15.51
N ARG A 149 -3.55 8.03 -15.00
CA ARG A 149 -2.41 7.51 -15.75
C ARG A 149 -1.99 6.16 -15.21
N ALA A 150 -1.72 5.23 -16.12
CA ALA A 150 -1.03 3.98 -15.85
C ALA A 150 0.38 4.06 -16.43
N LEU A 151 1.38 3.67 -15.66
CA LEU A 151 2.79 3.65 -16.05
C LEU A 151 3.36 2.27 -15.74
N VAL A 152 4.19 1.75 -16.64
CA VAL A 152 5.03 0.58 -16.42
C VAL A 152 6.48 0.94 -16.68
N ILE A 153 7.39 0.38 -15.88
CA ILE A 153 8.85 0.50 -16.02
C ILE A 153 9.42 -0.90 -15.98
N LYS A 154 10.35 -1.21 -16.86
CA LYS A 154 11.04 -2.49 -16.94
C LYS A 154 12.51 -2.32 -16.60
N PRO A 155 12.90 -2.40 -15.32
CA PRO A 155 14.31 -2.34 -14.93
C PRO A 155 15.16 -3.46 -15.56
N GLU A 156 14.56 -4.64 -15.77
CA GLU A 156 15.17 -5.82 -16.36
C GLU A 156 14.16 -6.61 -17.20
N ALA A 157 14.60 -7.51 -18.06
CA ALA A 157 13.78 -8.23 -19.03
C ALA A 157 12.58 -8.99 -18.44
N LYS A 158 12.68 -9.46 -17.21
CA LYS A 158 11.61 -10.22 -16.52
C LYS A 158 11.12 -9.57 -15.24
N ARG A 159 11.44 -8.32 -15.06
CA ARG A 159 11.09 -7.53 -13.91
C ARG A 159 10.38 -6.27 -14.35
N TYR A 160 9.27 -5.95 -13.72
CA TYR A 160 8.63 -4.67 -13.95
C TYR A 160 8.00 -4.13 -12.67
N VAL A 161 7.84 -2.82 -12.64
CA VAL A 161 7.02 -2.11 -11.67
C VAL A 161 5.95 -1.32 -12.41
N SER A 162 4.78 -1.22 -11.82
CA SER A 162 3.67 -0.46 -12.38
C SER A 162 3.08 0.49 -11.36
N ILE A 163 2.65 1.65 -11.84
CA ILE A 163 2.00 2.69 -11.05
C ILE A 163 0.73 3.09 -11.80
N VAL A 164 -0.42 2.91 -11.15
CA VAL A 164 -1.69 3.45 -11.63
C VAL A 164 -2.11 4.55 -10.67
N ALA A 165 -2.30 5.75 -11.19
CA ALA A 165 -2.88 6.85 -10.46
C ALA A 165 -4.20 7.24 -11.09
N MET A 166 -5.24 7.46 -10.28
CA MET A 166 -6.55 7.91 -10.74
C MET A 166 -7.21 8.88 -9.76
N ALA A 167 -7.91 9.85 -10.30
CA ALA A 167 -8.76 10.77 -9.56
C ALA A 167 -10.23 10.48 -9.87
N LEU A 168 -11.07 10.50 -8.82
CA LEU A 168 -12.53 10.49 -8.95
C LEU A 168 -12.97 11.90 -9.35
N VAL A 169 -13.42 12.07 -10.58
CA VAL A 169 -13.69 13.40 -11.17
C VAL A 169 -15.18 13.75 -11.21
N GLU A 170 -16.04 12.98 -10.55
CA GLU A 170 -17.48 13.20 -10.55
C GLU A 170 -17.86 14.51 -9.83
N GLU A 171 -17.25 14.78 -8.67
CA GLU A 171 -17.49 16.01 -7.89
C GLU A 171 -16.53 17.14 -8.25
N ASN A 172 -15.32 16.82 -8.72
CA ASN A 172 -14.32 17.79 -9.18
C ASN A 172 -13.72 17.35 -10.53
N PRO A 173 -14.29 17.81 -11.66
CA PRO A 173 -13.87 17.40 -13.01
C PRO A 173 -12.41 17.74 -13.36
N ASP A 174 -11.81 18.69 -12.67
CA ASP A 174 -10.42 19.09 -12.90
C ASP A 174 -9.42 18.52 -11.89
N LEU A 175 -9.86 17.65 -10.96
CA LEU A 175 -9.03 17.10 -9.89
C LEU A 175 -7.74 16.45 -10.41
N TRP A 176 -7.85 15.65 -11.47
CA TRP A 176 -6.67 15.01 -12.07
C TRP A 176 -5.69 16.06 -12.64
N LYS A 177 -6.21 17.08 -13.32
CA LYS A 177 -5.39 18.11 -13.98
C LYS A 177 -4.73 19.06 -12.99
N THR A 178 -5.42 19.40 -11.90
CA THR A 178 -4.98 20.41 -10.92
C THR A 178 -4.15 19.84 -9.79
N THR A 179 -4.41 18.59 -9.38
CA THR A 179 -3.77 17.97 -8.21
C THR A 179 -3.22 16.59 -8.53
N GLY A 180 -3.97 15.75 -9.25
CA GLY A 180 -3.60 14.36 -9.49
C GLY A 180 -2.28 14.22 -10.26
N LYS A 181 -2.06 15.02 -11.30
CA LYS A 181 -0.80 15.02 -12.06
C LYS A 181 0.39 15.46 -11.21
N ASP A 182 0.23 16.48 -10.39
CA ASP A 182 1.30 16.98 -9.53
C ASP A 182 1.64 15.94 -8.44
N ALA A 183 0.64 15.31 -7.84
CA ALA A 183 0.83 14.23 -6.87
C ALA A 183 1.48 12.99 -7.53
N PHE A 184 1.11 12.65 -8.75
CA PHE A 184 1.75 11.59 -9.53
C PHE A 184 3.23 11.91 -9.82
N ASN A 185 3.54 13.12 -10.25
CA ASN A 185 4.90 13.58 -10.50
C ASN A 185 5.73 13.63 -9.21
N TYR A 186 5.13 14.05 -8.10
CA TYR A 186 5.77 13.98 -6.78
C TYR A 186 6.16 12.54 -6.45
N LEU A 187 5.21 11.60 -6.55
CA LEU A 187 5.47 10.18 -6.30
C LEU A 187 6.60 9.66 -7.19
N LEU A 188 6.60 9.97 -8.49
CA LEU A 188 7.66 9.56 -9.41
C LEU A 188 9.02 10.15 -9.04
N SER A 189 9.08 11.39 -8.59
CA SER A 189 10.33 12.05 -8.18
C SER A 189 10.95 11.47 -6.89
N ARG A 190 10.17 10.70 -6.14
CA ARG A 190 10.54 10.03 -4.89
C ARG A 190 10.45 8.50 -4.98
N TYR A 191 10.27 7.99 -6.18
CA TYR A 191 10.22 6.57 -6.45
C TYR A 191 11.63 6.05 -6.64
N GLN A 192 11.92 4.85 -6.13
CA GLN A 192 13.22 4.19 -6.23
C GLN A 192 13.04 2.76 -6.72
N ILE A 193 13.84 2.37 -7.69
CA ILE A 193 13.95 0.96 -8.12
C ILE A 193 15.02 0.30 -7.28
N LEU A 194 14.64 -0.71 -6.49
CA LEU A 194 15.58 -1.43 -5.63
C LEU A 194 16.50 -2.33 -6.47
N PRO A 195 17.80 -2.41 -6.15
CA PRO A 195 18.74 -3.25 -6.88
C PRO A 195 18.45 -4.77 -6.64
N ALA A 196 18.86 -5.61 -7.58
CA ALA A 196 18.65 -7.06 -7.51
C ALA A 196 19.22 -7.71 -6.24
N GLU A 197 20.34 -7.17 -5.72
CA GLU A 197 20.96 -7.64 -4.47
C GLU A 197 20.04 -7.42 -3.25
N ALA A 198 19.31 -6.31 -3.22
CA ALA A 198 18.32 -6.04 -2.16
C ALA A 198 17.19 -7.05 -2.22
N LEU A 199 16.75 -7.44 -3.42
CA LEU A 199 15.70 -8.44 -3.62
C LEU A 199 16.14 -9.84 -3.17
N ALA A 200 17.38 -10.23 -3.47
CA ALA A 200 17.93 -11.53 -3.07
C ALA A 200 18.07 -11.68 -1.55
N SER A 201 18.29 -10.57 -0.83
CA SER A 201 18.37 -10.57 0.64
C SER A 201 17.00 -10.57 1.32
N ALA A 202 15.94 -10.23 0.60
CA ALA A 202 14.59 -10.03 1.09
C ALA A 202 13.73 -11.31 1.16
N GLU A 203 14.22 -12.43 0.66
CA GLU A 203 13.50 -13.72 0.73
C GLU A 203 13.38 -14.25 2.17
N LEU A 204 14.14 -13.69 3.10
CA LEU A 204 14.15 -14.13 4.48
C LEU A 204 13.36 -13.15 5.37
N CYS A 205 12.25 -13.63 5.89
CA CYS A 205 11.56 -12.96 6.98
C CYS A 205 12.50 -12.85 8.20
N PRO A 206 12.90 -11.64 8.63
CA PRO A 206 13.76 -11.48 9.79
C PRO A 206 12.95 -11.78 11.05
N ILE A 207 13.26 -12.88 11.73
CA ILE A 207 12.65 -13.26 13.01
C ILE A 207 13.50 -12.74 14.18
N SER A 208 12.85 -12.12 15.15
CA SER A 208 13.57 -11.66 16.34
C SER A 208 14.16 -12.82 17.14
N PRO A 209 15.44 -12.75 17.55
CA PRO A 209 16.02 -13.69 18.50
C PRO A 209 15.46 -13.53 19.92
N ASN A 210 14.93 -12.33 20.25
CA ASN A 210 14.30 -12.04 21.54
C ASN A 210 12.87 -12.61 21.55
N ALA A 211 12.57 -13.53 22.47
CA ALA A 211 11.27 -14.16 22.61
C ALA A 211 10.16 -13.20 23.06
N ASN A 212 10.52 -12.07 23.69
CA ASN A 212 9.59 -11.08 24.21
C ASN A 212 9.28 -9.97 23.21
N TYR A 213 10.08 -9.86 22.13
CA TYR A 213 9.97 -8.82 21.14
C TYR A 213 8.54 -8.72 20.55
N GLY A 214 7.95 -7.54 20.71
CA GLY A 214 6.60 -7.23 20.30
C GLY A 214 5.50 -7.74 21.24
N PHE A 215 5.79 -8.67 22.18
CA PHE A 215 4.77 -9.24 23.06
C PHE A 215 4.66 -8.55 24.43
N TYR A 216 5.56 -7.63 24.73
CA TYR A 216 5.53 -6.84 25.94
C TYR A 216 5.71 -5.36 25.64
N PRO A 217 5.09 -4.44 26.41
CA PRO A 217 5.15 -3.01 26.14
C PRO A 217 6.57 -2.43 26.11
N ASP A 218 7.48 -2.92 26.97
CA ASP A 218 8.89 -2.53 27.06
C ASP A 218 9.76 -3.13 25.94
N GLU A 219 9.25 -4.14 25.23
CA GLU A 219 9.87 -4.81 24.10
C GLU A 219 9.06 -4.58 22.79
N ALA A 220 8.32 -3.49 22.71
CA ALA A 220 7.49 -3.15 21.56
C ALA A 220 8.31 -3.05 20.26
N VAL A 221 7.68 -3.35 19.15
CA VAL A 221 8.28 -3.17 17.81
C VAL A 221 8.36 -1.68 17.51
N LYS A 222 9.58 -1.17 17.30
CA LYS A 222 9.84 0.26 17.10
C LYS A 222 9.74 0.63 15.62
N VAL A 223 8.55 0.98 15.17
CA VAL A 223 8.28 1.30 13.76
C VAL A 223 8.58 2.76 13.40
N GLY A 224 8.63 3.67 14.38
CA GLY A 224 8.92 5.09 14.19
C GLY A 224 7.83 5.85 13.44
N GLY A 225 8.10 7.11 13.11
CA GLY A 225 7.22 7.97 12.30
C GLY A 225 6.39 8.99 13.10
N GLY A 226 6.28 8.81 14.43
CA GLY A 226 5.58 9.74 15.32
C GLY A 226 4.09 9.90 14.99
N LEU A 227 3.49 11.00 15.42
CA LEU A 227 2.04 11.25 15.28
C LEU A 227 1.56 11.33 13.83
N LEU A 228 2.41 11.74 12.88
CA LEU A 228 2.00 11.96 11.49
C LEU A 228 2.00 10.67 10.67
N SER A 229 3.05 9.86 10.78
CA SER A 229 3.22 8.67 9.95
C SER A 229 3.25 7.36 10.74
N GLY A 230 3.35 7.41 12.06
CA GLY A 230 3.40 6.24 12.93
C GLY A 230 2.28 5.25 12.69
N PRO A 231 1.00 5.66 12.72
CA PRO A 231 -0.12 4.74 12.50
C PRO A 231 -0.11 4.06 11.12
N LEU A 232 0.44 4.71 10.08
CA LEU A 232 0.61 4.12 8.76
C LEU A 232 1.69 3.05 8.77
N ARG A 233 2.79 3.31 9.49
CA ARG A 233 3.93 2.40 9.62
C ARG A 233 3.57 1.17 10.46
N GLU A 234 2.77 1.35 11.50
CA GLU A 234 2.22 0.23 12.27
C GLU A 234 1.36 -0.68 11.39
N ARG A 235 0.47 -0.11 10.59
CA ARG A 235 -0.32 -0.87 9.62
C ARG A 235 0.56 -1.60 8.61
N ALA A 236 1.54 -0.92 8.02
CA ALA A 236 2.47 -1.53 7.07
C ALA A 236 3.27 -2.70 7.68
N TYR A 237 3.60 -2.61 8.96
CA TYR A 237 4.20 -3.71 9.73
C TYR A 237 3.21 -4.87 9.89
N LEU A 238 2.02 -4.59 10.39
CA LEU A 238 0.98 -5.59 10.68
C LEU A 238 0.50 -6.32 9.42
N ASP A 239 0.31 -5.58 8.32
CA ASP A 239 -0.11 -6.13 7.03
C ASP A 239 0.94 -7.09 6.42
N ASN A 240 2.22 -6.96 6.81
CA ASN A 240 3.30 -7.84 6.35
C ASN A 240 3.46 -9.10 7.20
N LEU A 241 2.80 -9.21 8.36
CA LEU A 241 2.88 -10.37 9.23
C LEU A 241 2.08 -11.56 8.68
N LEU A 242 2.61 -12.76 8.95
CA LEU A 242 1.95 -14.04 8.70
C LEU A 242 1.99 -14.90 9.97
N GLY A 243 1.09 -15.85 10.05
CA GLY A 243 1.22 -16.96 11.00
C GLY A 243 2.42 -17.84 10.69
N SER A 244 2.78 -18.72 11.62
CA SER A 244 3.96 -19.60 11.49
C SER A 244 3.92 -20.55 10.29
N ASN A 245 2.74 -20.84 9.75
CA ASN A 245 2.55 -21.68 8.55
C ASN A 245 2.12 -20.86 7.33
N GLY A 246 2.28 -19.51 7.36
CA GLY A 246 1.88 -18.62 6.29
C GLY A 246 0.39 -18.21 6.30
N GLU A 247 -0.31 -18.45 7.42
CA GLU A 247 -1.70 -18.03 7.57
C GLU A 247 -1.80 -16.49 7.59
N PRO A 248 -2.86 -15.90 7.01
CA PRO A 248 -3.12 -14.47 7.13
C PRO A 248 -3.29 -14.03 8.58
N VAL A 249 -2.74 -12.87 8.93
CA VAL A 249 -2.95 -12.20 10.22
C VAL A 249 -4.02 -11.13 10.03
N THR A 250 -5.00 -11.08 10.93
CA THR A 250 -5.90 -9.94 11.08
C THR A 250 -5.63 -9.27 12.43
N TYR A 251 -5.90 -7.98 12.54
CA TYR A 251 -5.56 -7.24 13.74
C TYR A 251 -6.60 -6.17 14.07
N GLU A 252 -6.68 -5.86 15.36
CA GLU A 252 -7.54 -4.79 15.92
C GLU A 252 -6.71 -3.97 16.90
N TRP A 253 -6.73 -2.64 16.76
CA TRP A 253 -6.17 -1.74 17.76
C TRP A 253 -7.03 -1.79 19.02
N VAL A 254 -6.38 -1.86 20.20
CA VAL A 254 -7.04 -1.94 21.50
C VAL A 254 -6.94 -0.61 22.25
N ARG A 255 -5.72 -0.12 22.45
CA ARG A 255 -5.43 1.11 23.21
C ARG A 255 -3.97 1.49 23.08
N SER A 256 -3.64 2.71 23.50
CA SER A 256 -2.25 3.10 23.79
C SER A 256 -1.90 2.80 25.26
N VAL A 257 -0.69 2.39 25.50
CA VAL A 257 -0.13 2.04 26.82
C VAL A 257 1.11 2.90 27.09
N GLU A 258 1.13 3.59 28.23
CA GLU A 258 2.31 4.33 28.67
C GLU A 258 3.38 3.35 29.22
N THR A 259 4.62 3.53 28.77
CA THR A 259 5.81 2.87 29.31
C THR A 259 6.75 3.93 29.89
N PRO A 260 7.78 3.57 30.66
CA PRO A 260 8.74 4.56 31.16
C PRO A 260 9.44 5.37 30.08
N ASP A 261 9.60 4.81 28.86
CA ASP A 261 10.40 5.38 27.79
C ASP A 261 9.56 5.88 26.60
N SER A 262 8.30 5.43 26.45
CA SER A 262 7.47 5.75 25.29
C SER A 262 5.98 5.50 25.54
N ILE A 263 5.16 5.84 24.56
CA ILE A 263 3.78 5.37 24.43
C ILE A 263 3.76 4.33 23.33
N VAL A 264 3.18 3.17 23.62
CA VAL A 264 3.09 2.06 22.64
C VAL A 264 1.63 1.70 22.38
N ASP A 265 1.32 1.30 21.16
CA ASP A 265 -0.02 0.86 20.78
C ASP A 265 -0.16 -0.66 20.95
N GLU A 266 -1.24 -1.05 21.63
CA GLU A 266 -1.60 -2.46 21.86
C GLU A 266 -2.56 -2.92 20.76
N TYR A 267 -2.21 -4.01 20.10
CA TYR A 267 -3.02 -4.68 19.09
C TYR A 267 -3.37 -6.10 19.50
N THR A 268 -4.58 -6.52 19.20
CA THR A 268 -4.95 -7.94 19.20
C THR A 268 -4.79 -8.49 17.81
N LEU A 269 -3.90 -9.46 17.62
CA LEU A 269 -3.72 -10.21 16.37
C LEU A 269 -4.55 -11.48 16.42
N THR A 270 -5.17 -11.84 15.31
CA THR A 270 -5.84 -13.13 15.12
C THR A 270 -5.16 -13.90 14.00
N VAL A 271 -4.68 -15.11 14.32
CA VAL A 271 -3.97 -16.03 13.41
C VAL A 271 -4.69 -17.38 13.48
N GLY A 272 -5.52 -17.68 12.47
CA GLY A 272 -6.46 -18.78 12.55
C GLY A 272 -7.41 -18.63 13.75
N GLU A 273 -7.39 -19.59 14.68
CA GLU A 273 -8.19 -19.55 15.92
C GLU A 273 -7.46 -18.90 17.11
N LYS A 274 -6.19 -18.56 16.96
CA LYS A 274 -5.37 -18.00 18.05
C LYS A 274 -5.43 -16.49 18.09
N LYS A 275 -5.49 -15.93 19.30
CA LYS A 275 -5.34 -14.50 19.56
C LYS A 275 -4.02 -14.26 20.27
N LEU A 276 -3.30 -13.22 19.84
CA LEU A 276 -2.03 -12.78 20.40
C LEU A 276 -2.12 -11.27 20.65
N THR A 277 -1.42 -10.79 21.67
CA THR A 277 -1.25 -9.35 21.88
C THR A 277 0.10 -8.92 21.32
N LEU A 278 0.11 -7.82 20.59
CA LEU A 278 1.32 -7.21 20.04
C LEU A 278 1.38 -5.73 20.39
N TYR A 279 2.59 -5.24 20.68
CA TYR A 279 2.84 -3.84 21.00
C TYR A 279 3.74 -3.20 19.96
N LEU A 280 3.35 -2.02 19.47
CA LEU A 280 4.09 -1.23 18.50
C LEU A 280 4.42 0.14 19.05
N ASP A 281 5.63 0.64 18.78
CA ASP A 281 6.11 1.96 19.17
C ASP A 281 6.27 2.81 17.90
N GLN A 282 5.36 3.73 17.71
CA GLN A 282 5.39 4.67 16.59
C GLN A 282 6.33 5.86 16.80
N TYR A 283 6.85 6.07 18.00
CA TYR A 283 7.71 7.24 18.31
C TYR A 283 9.19 6.93 18.20
N SER A 284 9.59 5.68 18.42
CA SER A 284 10.97 5.22 18.30
C SER A 284 11.15 4.34 17.07
N PHE A 285 12.30 4.43 16.42
CA PHE A 285 12.67 3.52 15.32
C PHE A 285 13.77 2.56 15.77
N GLY A 286 13.69 1.31 15.32
CA GLY A 286 14.64 0.27 15.64
C GLY A 286 14.73 -0.82 14.57
N ILE A 287 15.41 -1.92 14.90
CA ILE A 287 15.49 -3.07 14.00
C ILE A 287 14.11 -3.74 13.92
N ILE A 288 13.58 -3.84 12.70
CA ILE A 288 12.26 -4.42 12.44
C ILE A 288 12.39 -5.90 12.17
N ASN A 289 11.77 -6.72 12.99
CA ASN A 289 11.71 -8.19 12.88
C ASN A 289 10.27 -8.67 13.08
N ALA A 290 9.96 -9.87 12.62
CA ALA A 290 8.75 -10.57 13.06
C ALA A 290 8.96 -11.12 14.49
N PRO A 291 7.94 -11.07 15.37
CA PRO A 291 7.98 -11.73 16.67
C PRO A 291 8.14 -13.25 16.50
N ARG A 292 8.77 -13.88 17.49
CA ARG A 292 8.95 -15.32 17.47
C ARG A 292 7.61 -16.08 17.42
N GLY A 293 7.46 -17.00 16.49
CA GLY A 293 6.23 -17.75 16.26
C GLY A 293 5.28 -17.12 15.24
N LEU A 294 5.63 -15.94 14.72
CA LEU A 294 5.05 -15.36 13.53
C LEU A 294 6.05 -15.44 12.36
N GLY A 295 5.53 -15.35 11.17
CA GLY A 295 6.28 -15.15 9.94
C GLY A 295 6.03 -13.75 9.36
N CYS A 296 6.59 -13.48 8.20
CA CYS A 296 6.25 -12.31 7.40
C CYS A 296 6.37 -12.60 5.91
N MET A 297 5.78 -11.75 5.10
CA MET A 297 5.80 -11.88 3.63
C MET A 297 7.18 -11.55 3.00
N GLY A 298 8.20 -11.29 3.82
CA GLY A 298 9.54 -10.86 3.43
C GLY A 298 10.02 -9.74 4.34
N ALA A 299 11.02 -8.98 3.91
CA ALA A 299 11.47 -7.83 4.68
C ALA A 299 10.33 -6.81 4.85
N PHE A 300 10.26 -6.21 6.03
CA PHE A 300 9.22 -5.23 6.34
C PHE A 300 9.40 -3.96 5.50
N PRO A 301 8.31 -3.42 4.92
CA PRO A 301 8.36 -2.24 4.04
C PRO A 301 8.50 -0.92 4.82
N ILE A 302 9.36 -0.91 5.84
CA ILE A 302 9.54 0.19 6.78
C ILE A 302 11.02 0.51 6.91
N SER A 303 11.45 1.68 6.43
CA SER A 303 12.81 2.19 6.61
C SER A 303 12.88 3.21 7.74
N GLU A 304 14.09 3.62 8.12
CA GLU A 304 14.29 4.73 9.07
C GLU A 304 13.61 6.01 8.55
N PRO A 305 12.84 6.73 9.40
CA PRO A 305 12.10 7.92 8.99
C PRO A 305 12.97 9.09 8.54
#